data_526d192dcea04ab28ec13958d812d55b
#
_entry.id   526d192dcea04ab28ec13958d812d55b
#
_cell.length_a   1.000
_cell.length_b   1.000
_cell.length_c   1.000
_cell.angle_alpha   90.00
_cell.angle_beta   90.00
_cell.angle_gamma   90.00
#
_symmetry.space_group_name_H-M   'P 1'
#
loop_
_entity.id
_entity.type
_entity.pdbx_description
1 polymer ?
#
loop_
_entity_poly.entity_id
_entity_poly.type
_entity_poly.pdbx_seq_one_letter_code
_entity_poly.pdbx_strand_id
1 'polypeptide(L)'
;MIMEMFNESVAQKEKFRSAANKLLNHCFVLKKKEDTRNDYIFILQHREKFQEYFDLLGYELRINENSDVAGIVNYYGTGRYRLKKIETIILLILRLLYIEKRRELSGNDDIMVFSEDIHDKYRMLKIESKPTIDKTTLRDVIRLFKRFNIVTNIDTDVTLSDARIVIYPSVLFAVPGENINSLAEDISDRLKKYAGGGVEDEETDQDQAD
;
A
#
# COMPACT_ATOMS: atom_id res chain seq x y z
N MET A 1 -11.93 6.62 -28.44
CA MET A 1 -11.05 7.02 -27.35
C MET A 1 -9.83 6.14 -27.21
N ILE A 2 -9.89 4.83 -26.94
CA ILE A 2 -8.66 3.98 -27.07
C ILE A 2 -8.09 4.04 -28.50
N MET A 3 -8.92 4.11 -29.52
CA MET A 3 -8.47 4.36 -30.91
C MET A 3 -7.73 5.70 -31.08
N GLU A 4 -8.05 6.73 -30.33
CA GLU A 4 -7.33 8.01 -30.37
C GLU A 4 -5.92 7.92 -29.81
N MET A 5 -5.65 7.01 -28.86
CA MET A 5 -4.29 6.74 -28.39
C MET A 5 -3.37 6.23 -29.50
N PHE A 6 -3.91 5.56 -30.52
CA PHE A 6 -3.09 5.13 -31.67
C PHE A 6 -2.62 6.29 -32.53
N ASN A 7 -3.27 7.46 -32.44
CA ASN A 7 -2.90 8.66 -33.18
C ASN A 7 -1.96 9.61 -32.42
N GLU A 8 -1.60 9.29 -31.17
CA GLU A 8 -0.69 10.10 -30.39
C GLU A 8 0.78 9.91 -30.81
N SER A 9 1.63 10.88 -30.45
CA SER A 9 3.07 10.80 -30.70
C SER A 9 3.70 9.59 -29.99
N VAL A 10 4.79 9.10 -30.55
CA VAL A 10 5.55 7.97 -29.96
C VAL A 10 5.93 8.28 -28.51
N ALA A 11 6.38 9.51 -28.24
CA ALA A 11 6.79 9.93 -26.90
C ALA A 11 5.62 9.90 -25.87
N GLN A 12 4.39 10.28 -26.29
CA GLN A 12 3.23 10.19 -25.42
C GLN A 12 2.83 8.74 -25.13
N LYS A 13 2.88 7.87 -26.15
CA LYS A 13 2.65 6.43 -25.98
C LYS A 13 3.64 5.79 -25.00
N GLU A 14 4.93 6.17 -25.10
CA GLU A 14 5.95 5.67 -24.16
C GLU A 14 5.70 6.13 -22.74
N LYS A 15 5.36 7.40 -22.53
CA LYS A 15 4.98 7.92 -21.19
C LYS A 15 3.76 7.19 -20.63
N PHE A 16 2.74 6.98 -21.46
CA PHE A 16 1.54 6.25 -21.06
C PHE A 16 1.87 4.81 -20.63
N ARG A 17 2.64 4.08 -21.44
CA ARG A 17 3.09 2.71 -21.14
C ARG A 17 3.90 2.66 -19.85
N SER A 18 4.83 3.60 -19.67
CA SER A 18 5.64 3.68 -18.46
C SER A 18 4.77 3.86 -17.22
N ALA A 19 3.86 4.84 -17.22
CA ALA A 19 3.00 5.14 -16.08
C ALA A 19 1.99 4.01 -15.80
N ALA A 20 1.39 3.41 -16.85
CA ALA A 20 0.48 2.28 -16.71
C ALA A 20 1.18 1.05 -16.11
N ASN A 21 2.38 0.72 -16.59
CA ASN A 21 3.18 -0.38 -16.05
C ASN A 21 3.60 -0.12 -14.60
N LYS A 22 3.91 1.13 -14.21
CA LYS A 22 4.19 1.44 -12.81
C LYS A 22 2.98 1.21 -11.91
N LEU A 23 1.77 1.59 -12.35
CA LEU A 23 0.54 1.28 -11.60
C LEU A 23 0.32 -0.22 -11.46
N LEU A 24 0.50 -1.00 -12.52
CA LEU A 24 0.36 -2.46 -12.48
C LEU A 24 1.40 -3.13 -11.56
N ASN A 25 2.64 -2.63 -11.54
CA ASN A 25 3.72 -3.22 -10.76
C ASN A 25 3.74 -2.79 -9.29
N HIS A 26 3.32 -1.55 -9.01
CA HIS A 26 3.44 -0.92 -7.68
C HIS A 26 2.09 -0.64 -7.02
N CYS A 27 0.96 -0.84 -7.69
CA CYS A 27 -0.38 -0.48 -7.28
C CYS A 27 -0.60 1.03 -7.09
N PHE A 28 0.39 1.77 -6.57
CA PHE A 28 0.29 3.19 -6.24
C PHE A 28 1.42 4.00 -6.86
N VAL A 29 1.07 5.19 -7.34
CA VAL A 29 1.97 6.21 -7.86
C VAL A 29 1.76 7.48 -7.03
N LEU A 30 2.86 8.08 -6.55
CA LEU A 30 2.86 9.17 -5.59
C LEU A 30 3.55 10.40 -6.18
N LYS A 31 2.95 11.58 -6.04
CA LYS A 31 3.58 12.86 -6.43
C LYS A 31 4.78 13.20 -5.53
N LYS A 32 4.72 12.84 -4.25
CA LYS A 32 5.80 13.08 -3.27
C LYS A 32 7.07 12.29 -3.59
N LYS A 33 6.96 11.14 -4.23
CA LYS A 33 8.08 10.26 -4.52
C LYS A 33 8.73 10.65 -5.84
N GLU A 34 10.04 10.95 -5.84
CA GLU A 34 10.77 11.48 -6.98
C GLU A 34 10.66 10.60 -8.24
N ASP A 35 10.79 9.29 -8.08
CA ASP A 35 10.74 8.31 -9.17
C ASP A 35 9.34 8.09 -9.76
N THR A 36 8.27 8.57 -9.10
CA THR A 36 6.88 8.45 -9.57
C THR A 36 6.17 9.80 -9.76
N ARG A 37 6.79 10.92 -9.39
CA ARG A 37 6.19 12.26 -9.49
C ARG A 37 5.69 12.59 -10.88
N ASN A 38 6.54 12.39 -11.88
CA ASN A 38 6.20 12.72 -13.27
C ASN A 38 5.08 11.81 -13.80
N ASP A 39 5.06 10.55 -13.40
CA ASP A 39 3.99 9.62 -13.76
C ASP A 39 2.67 10.01 -13.12
N TYR A 40 2.67 10.44 -11.85
CA TYR A 40 1.48 10.96 -11.19
C TYR A 40 0.87 12.15 -11.94
N ILE A 41 1.72 13.14 -12.28
CA ILE A 41 1.28 14.33 -13.02
C ILE A 41 0.72 13.93 -14.38
N PHE A 42 1.36 13.02 -15.08
CA PHE A 42 0.93 12.55 -16.38
C PHE A 42 -0.40 11.77 -16.30
N ILE A 43 -0.57 10.91 -15.28
CA ILE A 43 -1.82 10.20 -15.03
C ILE A 43 -2.96 11.18 -14.76
N LEU A 44 -2.72 12.20 -13.92
CA LEU A 44 -3.72 13.21 -13.60
C LEU A 44 -4.17 14.01 -14.84
N GLN A 45 -3.21 14.42 -15.68
CA GLN A 45 -3.49 15.15 -16.93
C GLN A 45 -4.25 14.32 -17.97
N HIS A 46 -4.10 13.00 -17.95
CA HIS A 46 -4.70 12.07 -18.91
C HIS A 46 -5.65 11.06 -18.23
N ARG A 47 -6.31 11.50 -17.14
CA ARG A 47 -7.13 10.65 -16.26
C ARG A 47 -8.13 9.79 -17.02
N GLU A 48 -8.88 10.37 -17.95
CA GLU A 48 -9.92 9.66 -18.72
C GLU A 48 -9.32 8.51 -19.55
N LYS A 49 -8.16 8.74 -20.20
CA LYS A 49 -7.49 7.70 -21.00
C LYS A 49 -6.99 6.54 -20.14
N PHE A 50 -6.43 6.86 -18.95
CA PHE A 50 -6.01 5.83 -18.01
C PHE A 50 -7.21 5.07 -17.45
N GLN A 51 -8.32 5.76 -17.13
CA GLN A 51 -9.52 5.11 -16.65
C GLN A 51 -10.06 4.11 -17.68
N GLU A 52 -10.23 4.51 -18.93
CA GLU A 52 -10.70 3.61 -20.00
C GLU A 52 -9.77 2.40 -20.22
N TYR A 53 -8.47 2.64 -20.19
CA TYR A 53 -7.49 1.57 -20.33
C TYR A 53 -7.58 0.54 -19.20
N PHE A 54 -7.67 1.02 -17.96
CA PHE A 54 -7.74 0.15 -16.79
C PHE A 54 -9.10 -0.53 -16.64
N ASP A 55 -10.20 0.11 -17.04
CA ASP A 55 -11.54 -0.48 -17.07
C ASP A 55 -11.59 -1.72 -18.00
N LEU A 56 -10.91 -1.67 -19.14
CA LEU A 56 -10.79 -2.85 -20.03
C LEU A 56 -10.08 -4.04 -19.37
N LEU A 57 -9.17 -3.76 -18.45
CA LEU A 57 -8.43 -4.78 -17.69
C LEU A 57 -9.16 -5.19 -16.40
N GLY A 58 -10.32 -4.60 -16.10
CA GLY A 58 -11.08 -4.83 -14.88
C GLY A 58 -10.49 -4.15 -13.65
N TYR A 59 -9.74 -3.06 -13.84
CA TYR A 59 -9.25 -2.21 -12.76
C TYR A 59 -9.95 -0.86 -12.76
N GLU A 60 -10.26 -0.36 -11.57
CA GLU A 60 -10.67 1.04 -11.36
C GLU A 60 -9.45 1.88 -11.05
N LEU A 61 -9.26 2.98 -11.77
CA LEU A 61 -8.28 4.01 -11.43
C LEU A 61 -8.87 4.94 -10.36
N ARG A 62 -8.21 5.06 -9.23
CA ARG A 62 -8.55 5.99 -8.15
C ARG A 62 -7.47 7.03 -7.99
N ILE A 63 -7.85 8.32 -8.01
CA ILE A 63 -6.96 9.44 -7.77
C ILE A 63 -7.49 10.22 -6.58
N ASN A 64 -6.62 10.48 -5.61
CA ASN A 64 -6.89 11.39 -4.50
C ASN A 64 -5.89 12.55 -4.58
N GLU A 65 -6.37 13.70 -5.06
CA GLU A 65 -5.55 14.89 -5.25
C GLU A 65 -5.15 15.55 -3.93
N ASN A 66 -5.94 15.37 -2.85
CA ASN A 66 -5.60 15.91 -1.52
C ASN A 66 -4.40 15.20 -0.90
N SER A 67 -4.22 13.93 -1.21
CA SER A 67 -3.10 13.11 -0.71
C SER A 67 -2.03 12.83 -1.78
N ASP A 68 -2.21 13.39 -2.99
CA ASP A 68 -1.28 13.25 -4.12
C ASP A 68 -0.97 11.78 -4.47
N VAL A 69 -2.01 10.93 -4.49
CA VAL A 69 -1.90 9.49 -4.77
C VAL A 69 -2.80 9.09 -5.93
N ALA A 70 -2.26 8.34 -6.88
CA ALA A 70 -3.02 7.56 -7.86
C ALA A 70 -2.82 6.07 -7.62
N GLY A 71 -3.87 5.28 -7.72
CA GLY A 71 -3.82 3.83 -7.51
C GLY A 71 -4.85 3.10 -8.36
N ILE A 72 -4.68 1.78 -8.50
CA ILE A 72 -5.62 0.90 -9.19
C ILE A 72 -6.17 -0.15 -8.25
N VAL A 73 -7.45 -0.46 -8.38
CA VAL A 73 -8.15 -1.49 -7.61
C VAL A 73 -8.80 -2.48 -8.56
N ASN A 74 -8.50 -3.77 -8.39
CA ASN A 74 -9.11 -4.83 -9.20
C ASN A 74 -10.35 -5.39 -8.51
N TYR A 75 -11.50 -5.42 -9.20
CA TYR A 75 -12.75 -5.96 -8.70
C TYR A 75 -13.02 -7.41 -9.13
N TYR A 76 -12.29 -7.93 -10.13
CA TYR A 76 -12.53 -9.26 -10.68
C TYR A 76 -11.88 -10.41 -9.89
N GLY A 77 -11.19 -10.09 -8.79
CA GLY A 77 -10.58 -11.10 -7.92
C GLY A 77 -9.26 -11.71 -8.44
N THR A 78 -8.89 -11.45 -9.69
CA THR A 78 -7.59 -11.80 -10.26
C THR A 78 -6.62 -10.62 -10.18
N GLY A 79 -5.31 -10.87 -10.29
CA GLY A 79 -4.32 -9.78 -10.25
C GLY A 79 -4.20 -9.08 -8.89
N ARG A 80 -4.65 -9.72 -7.80
CA ARG A 80 -4.50 -9.23 -6.43
C ARG A 80 -3.36 -9.95 -5.75
N TYR A 81 -2.51 -9.20 -5.05
CA TYR A 81 -1.53 -9.80 -4.15
C TYR A 81 -2.25 -10.32 -2.90
N ARG A 82 -2.08 -11.60 -2.58
CA ARG A 82 -2.60 -12.20 -1.35
C ARG A 82 -1.60 -11.98 -0.23
N LEU A 83 -1.97 -11.16 0.73
CA LEU A 83 -1.16 -10.92 1.91
C LEU A 83 -1.22 -12.13 2.86
N LYS A 84 -0.07 -12.54 3.37
CA LYS A 84 0.01 -13.47 4.50
C LYS A 84 -0.55 -12.83 5.76
N LYS A 85 -0.95 -13.64 6.74
CA LYS A 85 -1.50 -13.16 8.04
C LYS A 85 -0.62 -12.08 8.67
N ILE A 86 0.69 -12.31 8.76
CA ILE A 86 1.63 -11.36 9.36
C ILE A 86 1.74 -10.06 8.54
N GLU A 87 1.72 -10.15 7.22
CA GLU A 87 1.74 -8.99 6.32
C GLU A 87 0.45 -8.16 6.51
N THR A 88 -0.70 -8.81 6.62
CA THR A 88 -1.98 -8.15 6.90
C THR A 88 -1.97 -7.42 8.25
N ILE A 89 -1.48 -8.08 9.30
CA ILE A 89 -1.36 -7.49 10.63
C ILE A 89 -0.47 -6.24 10.59
N ILE A 90 0.70 -6.32 9.97
CA ILE A 90 1.62 -5.17 9.87
C ILE A 90 1.00 -4.05 9.03
N LEU A 91 0.29 -4.37 7.94
CA LEU A 91 -0.43 -3.36 7.15
C LEU A 91 -1.48 -2.61 7.98
N LEU A 92 -2.26 -3.33 8.79
CA LEU A 92 -3.24 -2.73 9.70
C LEU A 92 -2.57 -1.86 10.78
N ILE A 93 -1.44 -2.31 11.33
CA ILE A 93 -0.64 -1.53 12.28
C ILE A 93 -0.13 -0.24 11.62
N LEU A 94 0.43 -0.32 10.42
CA LEU A 94 0.88 0.87 9.67
C LEU A 94 -0.27 1.84 9.41
N ARG A 95 -1.47 1.33 9.09
CA ARG A 95 -2.65 2.16 8.91
C ARG A 95 -3.09 2.85 10.20
N LEU A 96 -3.01 2.15 11.34
CA LEU A 96 -3.30 2.70 12.66
C LEU A 96 -2.28 3.79 13.05
N LEU A 97 -0.98 3.50 12.93
CA LEU A 97 0.10 4.47 13.17
C LEU A 97 -0.04 5.71 12.28
N TYR A 98 -0.42 5.53 11.00
CA TYR A 98 -0.70 6.64 10.11
C TYR A 98 -1.80 7.57 10.63
N ILE A 99 -2.92 7.00 11.16
CA ILE A 99 -4.02 7.77 11.74
C ILE A 99 -3.55 8.53 12.98
N GLU A 100 -2.86 7.84 13.89
CA GLU A 100 -2.39 8.41 15.15
C GLU A 100 -1.44 9.59 14.90
N LYS A 101 -0.40 9.37 14.10
CA LYS A 101 0.58 10.41 13.76
C LYS A 101 -0.03 11.57 12.97
N ARG A 102 -0.99 11.29 12.09
CA ARG A 102 -1.66 12.34 11.32
C ARG A 102 -2.48 13.29 12.19
N ARG A 103 -3.02 12.81 13.32
CA ARG A 103 -3.73 13.66 14.30
C ARG A 103 -2.78 14.56 15.08
N GLU A 104 -1.54 14.13 15.29
CA GLU A 104 -0.52 14.89 16.01
C GLU A 104 0.12 16.00 15.16
N LEU A 105 0.14 15.81 13.83
CA LEU A 105 0.80 16.70 12.89
C LEU A 105 -0.16 17.74 12.29
N SER A 106 0.31 18.98 12.24
CA SER A 106 -0.38 20.08 11.56
C SER A 106 0.18 20.21 10.14
N GLY A 107 -0.68 19.98 9.11
CA GLY A 107 -0.25 20.19 7.73
C GLY A 107 0.01 18.91 6.92
N ASN A 108 0.83 19.01 5.88
CA ASN A 108 1.13 17.93 4.91
C ASN A 108 2.48 17.23 5.17
N ASP A 109 2.93 17.20 6.42
CA ASP A 109 4.18 16.55 6.79
C ASP A 109 4.14 15.04 6.54
N ASP A 110 5.33 14.47 6.32
CA ASP A 110 5.48 13.04 6.13
C ASP A 110 5.22 12.30 7.46
N ILE A 111 4.45 11.25 7.40
CA ILE A 111 4.18 10.39 8.55
C ILE A 111 5.37 9.47 8.75
N MET A 112 6.22 9.81 9.71
CA MET A 112 7.38 9.02 10.08
C MET A 112 7.12 8.26 11.38
N VAL A 113 7.51 7.01 11.40
CA VAL A 113 7.47 6.12 12.57
C VAL A 113 8.80 5.41 12.72
N PHE A 114 9.07 4.90 13.93
CA PHE A 114 10.22 4.02 14.19
C PHE A 114 9.81 2.55 14.07
N SER A 115 10.77 1.69 13.77
CA SER A 115 10.53 0.24 13.76
C SER A 115 9.99 -0.26 15.10
N GLU A 116 10.41 0.35 16.21
CA GLU A 116 9.90 0.02 17.55
C GLU A 116 8.40 0.32 17.68
N ASP A 117 7.88 1.38 17.05
CA ASP A 117 6.45 1.67 17.07
C ASP A 117 5.62 0.51 16.49
N ILE A 118 6.15 -0.14 15.43
CA ILE A 118 5.50 -1.30 14.82
C ILE A 118 5.55 -2.51 15.77
N HIS A 119 6.71 -2.74 16.40
CA HIS A 119 6.88 -3.82 17.38
C HIS A 119 6.00 -3.62 18.61
N ASP A 120 5.87 -2.40 19.12
CA ASP A 120 5.03 -2.07 20.27
C ASP A 120 3.56 -2.34 19.97
N LYS A 121 3.04 -1.86 18.82
CA LYS A 121 1.67 -2.14 18.42
C LYS A 121 1.42 -3.64 18.23
N TYR A 122 2.38 -4.37 17.67
CA TYR A 122 2.28 -5.81 17.52
C TYR A 122 2.24 -6.53 18.87
N ARG A 123 3.12 -6.18 19.82
CA ARG A 123 3.14 -6.76 21.18
C ARG A 123 1.82 -6.56 21.93
N MET A 124 1.16 -5.41 21.72
CA MET A 124 -0.15 -5.13 22.32
C MET A 124 -1.25 -6.10 21.87
N LEU A 125 -1.10 -6.78 20.72
CA LEU A 125 -2.07 -7.76 20.23
C LEU A 125 -2.02 -9.09 21.00
N LYS A 126 -0.96 -9.36 21.75
CA LYS A 126 -0.77 -10.59 22.58
C LYS A 126 -1.01 -11.87 21.81
N ILE A 127 -0.45 -11.99 20.60
CA ILE A 127 -0.60 -13.19 19.76
C ILE A 127 0.24 -14.31 20.38
N GLU A 128 -0.42 -15.32 20.95
CA GLU A 128 0.25 -16.41 21.70
C GLU A 128 1.22 -17.23 20.82
N SER A 129 0.80 -17.54 19.58
CA SER A 129 1.60 -18.37 18.67
C SER A 129 2.87 -17.66 18.17
N LYS A 130 2.89 -16.33 18.14
CA LYS A 130 4.03 -15.52 17.70
C LYS A 130 4.03 -14.17 18.43
N PRO A 131 4.59 -14.11 19.65
CA PRO A 131 4.48 -12.93 20.52
C PRO A 131 5.28 -11.72 20.01
N THR A 132 6.26 -11.94 19.13
CA THR A 132 7.14 -10.89 18.57
C THR A 132 7.31 -11.08 17.06
N ILE A 133 7.59 -9.98 16.35
CA ILE A 133 8.01 -10.03 14.96
C ILE A 133 9.52 -10.24 14.93
N ASP A 134 9.99 -11.29 14.26
CA ASP A 134 11.42 -11.48 14.04
C ASP A 134 11.97 -10.49 13.00
N LYS A 135 13.30 -10.25 13.08
CA LYS A 135 13.98 -9.26 12.22
C LYS A 135 13.84 -9.55 10.73
N THR A 136 13.87 -10.81 10.33
CA THR A 136 13.75 -11.23 8.93
C THR A 136 12.33 -10.93 8.42
N THR A 137 11.33 -11.33 9.18
CA THR A 137 9.92 -11.05 8.86
C THR A 137 9.66 -9.56 8.70
N LEU A 138 10.12 -8.71 9.65
CA LEU A 138 9.93 -7.26 9.53
C LEU A 138 10.59 -6.71 8.26
N ARG A 139 11.85 -7.09 7.99
CA ARG A 139 12.58 -6.66 6.80
C ARG A 139 11.85 -7.03 5.52
N ASP A 140 11.35 -8.26 5.42
CA ASP A 140 10.68 -8.75 4.22
C ASP A 140 9.33 -8.06 4.00
N VAL A 141 8.56 -7.84 5.07
CA VAL A 141 7.29 -7.10 5.00
C VAL A 141 7.50 -5.62 4.62
N ILE A 142 8.50 -4.96 5.20
CA ILE A 142 8.82 -3.57 4.82
C ILE A 142 9.28 -3.50 3.35
N ARG A 143 10.08 -4.47 2.89
CA ARG A 143 10.48 -4.57 1.47
C ARG A 143 9.27 -4.76 0.54
N LEU A 144 8.33 -5.61 0.92
CA LEU A 144 7.07 -5.83 0.20
C LEU A 144 6.26 -4.52 0.09
N PHE A 145 6.04 -3.84 1.21
CA PHE A 145 5.25 -2.60 1.22
C PHE A 145 5.97 -1.42 0.56
N LYS A 146 7.30 -1.43 0.56
CA LYS A 146 8.09 -0.49 -0.24
C LYS A 146 7.87 -0.71 -1.74
N ARG A 147 7.82 -1.96 -2.20
CA ARG A 147 7.49 -2.31 -3.59
C ARG A 147 6.14 -1.73 -4.02
N PHE A 148 5.15 -1.76 -3.13
CA PHE A 148 3.81 -1.21 -3.41
C PHE A 148 3.66 0.28 -3.09
N ASN A 149 4.75 0.99 -2.83
CA ASN A 149 4.71 2.40 -2.46
C ASN A 149 3.80 2.72 -1.26
N ILE A 150 3.70 1.81 -0.29
CA ILE A 150 2.98 2.01 0.97
C ILE A 150 3.90 2.65 2.01
N VAL A 151 5.16 2.24 2.03
CA VAL A 151 6.19 2.78 2.93
C VAL A 151 7.49 3.04 2.19
N THR A 152 8.40 3.79 2.82
CA THR A 152 9.83 3.76 2.51
C THR A 152 10.64 3.79 3.80
N ASN A 153 11.82 3.20 3.80
CA ASN A 153 12.78 3.30 4.89
C ASN A 153 13.77 4.43 4.60
N ILE A 154 14.10 5.22 5.64
CA ILE A 154 15.17 6.22 5.59
C ILE A 154 16.49 5.54 5.91
N ASP A 155 16.51 4.73 6.95
CA ASP A 155 17.70 4.03 7.40
C ASP A 155 17.87 2.69 6.66
N THR A 156 19.12 2.28 6.46
CA THR A 156 19.44 1.07 5.68
C THR A 156 18.96 -0.21 6.36
N ASP A 157 19.12 -0.30 7.68
CA ASP A 157 18.68 -1.46 8.46
C ASP A 157 17.40 -1.17 9.23
N VAL A 158 16.28 -1.62 8.69
CA VAL A 158 14.95 -1.48 9.30
C VAL A 158 14.73 -2.35 10.52
N THR A 159 15.70 -3.20 10.89
CA THR A 159 15.59 -4.11 12.05
C THR A 159 16.11 -3.48 13.36
N LEU A 160 16.69 -2.29 13.27
CA LEU A 160 17.05 -1.50 14.44
C LEU A 160 15.79 -0.81 15.00
N SER A 161 15.67 -0.75 16.31
CA SER A 161 14.50 -0.17 16.99
C SER A 161 14.23 1.29 16.61
N ASP A 162 15.29 2.06 16.40
CA ASP A 162 15.29 3.47 16.03
C ASP A 162 15.27 3.72 14.51
N ALA A 163 15.17 2.66 13.69
CA ALA A 163 15.09 2.79 12.24
C ALA A 163 13.82 3.52 11.82
N ARG A 164 14.00 4.54 10.97
CA ARG A 164 12.93 5.43 10.52
C ARG A 164 12.25 4.90 9.27
N ILE A 165 10.93 4.86 9.32
CA ILE A 165 10.07 4.41 8.23
C ILE A 165 9.05 5.51 7.96
N VAL A 166 8.92 5.94 6.72
CA VAL A 166 7.88 6.86 6.26
C VAL A 166 6.70 6.06 5.73
N ILE A 167 5.51 6.34 6.24
CA ILE A 167 4.26 5.74 5.75
C ILE A 167 3.63 6.71 4.76
N TYR A 168 3.43 6.25 3.53
CA TYR A 168 2.82 7.05 2.48
C TYR A 168 1.29 7.06 2.57
N PRO A 169 0.62 8.12 2.04
CA PRO A 169 -0.84 8.21 1.99
C PRO A 169 -1.52 7.07 1.20
N SER A 170 -0.78 6.32 0.40
CA SER A 170 -1.26 5.10 -0.28
C SER A 170 -1.79 4.04 0.68
N VAL A 171 -1.38 4.05 1.95
CA VAL A 171 -1.96 3.19 2.99
C VAL A 171 -3.47 3.41 3.15
N LEU A 172 -3.98 4.61 2.82
CA LEU A 172 -5.41 4.96 2.84
C LEU A 172 -6.20 4.18 1.78
N PHE A 173 -5.55 3.88 0.65
CA PHE A 173 -6.13 3.09 -0.44
C PHE A 173 -6.05 1.59 -0.15
N ALA A 174 -4.90 1.15 0.42
CA ALA A 174 -4.68 -0.25 0.77
C ALA A 174 -5.64 -0.72 1.89
N VAL A 175 -5.95 0.17 2.84
CA VAL A 175 -6.91 -0.08 3.93
C VAL A 175 -7.92 1.07 3.96
N PRO A 176 -8.95 1.02 3.10
CA PRO A 176 -9.95 2.09 3.03
C PRO A 176 -10.83 2.13 4.28
N GLY A 177 -11.31 3.32 4.59
CA GLY A 177 -12.26 3.57 5.67
C GLY A 177 -12.65 5.04 5.67
N GLU A 178 -13.95 5.31 5.77
CA GLU A 178 -14.51 6.66 5.60
C GLU A 178 -14.47 7.49 6.88
N ASN A 179 -14.61 6.86 8.05
CA ASN A 179 -14.65 7.54 9.32
C ASN A 179 -13.41 7.20 10.17
N ILE A 180 -12.62 8.22 10.52
CA ILE A 180 -11.34 8.03 11.23
C ILE A 180 -11.53 7.41 12.62
N ASN A 181 -12.63 7.70 13.32
CA ASN A 181 -12.86 7.17 14.66
C ASN A 181 -13.34 5.71 14.60
N SER A 182 -14.34 5.43 13.76
CA SER A 182 -14.81 4.04 13.54
C SER A 182 -13.72 3.18 12.91
N LEU A 183 -12.89 3.74 12.03
CA LEU A 183 -11.80 3.01 11.39
C LEU A 183 -10.73 2.54 12.38
N ALA A 184 -10.37 3.35 13.38
CA ALA A 184 -9.42 2.93 14.41
C ALA A 184 -9.97 1.77 15.24
N GLU A 185 -11.29 1.80 15.56
CA GLU A 185 -12.00 0.71 16.22
C GLU A 185 -12.08 -0.52 15.33
N ASP A 186 -12.49 -0.37 14.07
CA ASP A 186 -12.58 -1.46 13.08
C ASP A 186 -11.22 -2.14 12.85
N ILE A 187 -10.14 -1.39 12.76
CA ILE A 187 -8.79 -1.93 12.63
C ILE A 187 -8.40 -2.67 13.90
N SER A 188 -8.67 -2.10 15.08
CA SER A 188 -8.40 -2.74 16.36
C SER A 188 -9.15 -4.07 16.50
N ASP A 189 -10.41 -4.12 16.08
CA ASP A 189 -11.22 -5.34 16.12
C ASP A 189 -10.76 -6.39 15.10
N ARG A 190 -10.35 -5.98 13.89
CA ARG A 190 -9.71 -6.88 12.93
C ARG A 190 -8.39 -7.44 13.48
N LEU A 191 -7.57 -6.60 14.10
CA LEU A 191 -6.33 -7.03 14.73
C LEU A 191 -6.58 -8.06 15.84
N LYS A 192 -7.58 -7.83 16.72
CA LYS A 192 -7.98 -8.81 17.76
C LYS A 192 -8.42 -10.13 17.13
N LYS A 193 -9.21 -10.08 16.04
CA LYS A 193 -9.65 -11.29 15.32
C LYS A 193 -8.47 -12.09 14.77
N TYR A 194 -7.48 -11.40 14.18
CA TYR A 194 -6.25 -12.05 13.71
C TYR A 194 -5.39 -12.59 14.87
N ALA A 195 -5.37 -11.92 16.02
CA ALA A 195 -4.67 -12.38 17.22
C ALA A 195 -5.31 -13.64 17.81
N GLY A 196 -6.64 -13.73 17.81
CA GLY A 196 -7.42 -14.84 18.39
C GLY A 196 -7.47 -16.14 17.58
N GLY A 197 -6.68 -16.28 16.50
CA GLY A 197 -6.56 -17.55 15.76
C GLY A 197 -7.72 -17.85 14.79
N GLY A 198 -8.68 -16.95 14.59
CA GLY A 198 -9.88 -17.18 13.80
C GLY A 198 -9.72 -17.15 12.27
N VAL A 199 -8.49 -17.05 11.75
CA VAL A 199 -8.22 -17.13 10.31
C VAL A 199 -7.02 -18.06 10.12
N GLU A 200 -7.30 -19.28 9.72
CA GLU A 200 -6.26 -20.23 9.29
C GLU A 200 -5.56 -19.67 8.05
N ASP A 201 -4.22 -19.72 8.03
CA ASP A 201 -3.45 -19.53 6.81
C ASP A 201 -3.78 -20.75 5.92
N GLU A 202 -4.70 -20.59 4.95
CA GLU A 202 -4.82 -21.55 3.87
C GLU A 202 -3.54 -21.45 3.02
N GLU A 203 -2.50 -22.15 3.47
CA GLU A 203 -1.38 -22.55 2.63
C GLU A 203 -1.91 -23.60 1.65
N THR A 204 -2.52 -23.16 0.57
CA THR A 204 -2.66 -24.02 -0.61
C THR A 204 -1.41 -23.86 -1.45
N ASP A 205 -0.37 -24.63 -1.11
CA ASP A 205 0.62 -25.09 -2.07
C ASP A 205 -0.14 -25.91 -3.15
N GLN A 206 -0.46 -25.26 -4.25
CA GLN A 206 -0.80 -25.93 -5.51
C GLN A 206 0.04 -25.30 -6.62
N ASP A 207 1.36 -25.47 -6.50
CA ASP A 207 2.24 -25.61 -7.64
C ASP A 207 2.40 -27.13 -7.88
N GLN A 208 1.47 -27.71 -8.59
CA GLN A 208 1.74 -28.94 -9.33
C GLN A 208 1.49 -28.65 -10.80
N ALA A 209 2.63 -28.62 -11.48
CA ALA A 209 2.76 -28.69 -12.92
C ALA A 209 1.99 -29.88 -13.52
N ASP A 210 1.35 -29.65 -14.64
CA ASP A 210 1.33 -30.53 -15.82
C ASP A 210 1.32 -29.66 -17.08
#